data_4c35f3421a9eb139ea2dc911e9daf975
#
_entry.id   4c35f3421a9eb139ea2dc911e9daf975
#
_cell.length_a   1.000
_cell.length_b   1.000
_cell.length_c   1.000
_cell.angle_alpha   90.00
_cell.angle_beta   90.00
_cell.angle_gamma   90.00
#
_symmetry.space_group_name_H-M   'P 1'
#
loop_
_entity.id
_entity.type
_entity.pdbx_description
1 polymer ?
#
loop_
_entity_poly.entity_id
_entity_poly.type
_entity_poly.pdbx_seq_one_letter_code
_entity_poly.pdbx_strand_id
1 'polypeptide(L)'
;MAGLYEQIINQLFKAKLEKYNRKIYHIGMKEIGRDEAIQYLSRYLYALIQSTIDDVAQQENGVEKCIQFTNDVIKELGEKFAIENYEDDLVDASNSILTSVIDKTKCDYPDLQKYIQRITPLTSLTKSSLFTGAKNSVNMISELKKEILSADKIYIVVSFIRLSGLNMMLPELQEFVARGGCLRVITTTYMQITEYKAVEKLSKLAHTEIKISYHSDLDRLHAKAYVFMRDSGFHTAYIGSSNISHAALTEGLEWNVKVTQMELPHIFATIKNTFDE
;
A
#
# COMPACT_ATOMS: atom_id res chain seq x y z
N MET A 1 -27.40 15.14 -14.26
CA MET A 1 -27.87 14.09 -13.33
C MET A 1 -27.94 14.72 -11.94
N ALA A 2 -29.03 14.55 -11.22
CA ALA A 2 -29.13 14.99 -9.81
C ALA A 2 -28.37 13.98 -8.92
N GLY A 3 -27.67 14.46 -7.88
CA GLY A 3 -26.90 13.64 -6.98
C GLY A 3 -25.97 14.45 -6.09
N LEU A 4 -25.18 13.75 -5.26
CA LEU A 4 -24.11 14.35 -4.47
C LEU A 4 -22.83 14.40 -5.27
N TYR A 5 -22.11 15.51 -5.20
CA TYR A 5 -20.88 15.77 -5.91
C TYR A 5 -19.81 16.28 -4.96
N GLU A 6 -18.59 15.86 -5.20
CA GLU A 6 -17.38 16.32 -4.52
C GLU A 6 -16.26 16.46 -5.55
N GLN A 7 -16.31 17.53 -6.34
CA GLN A 7 -15.36 17.76 -7.43
C GLN A 7 -15.16 19.23 -7.78
N ILE A 8 -14.02 19.54 -8.38
CA ILE A 8 -13.70 20.85 -8.91
C ILE A 8 -14.67 21.18 -10.07
N ILE A 9 -15.17 22.42 -10.08
CA ILE A 9 -15.99 22.93 -11.19
C ILE A 9 -15.05 23.51 -12.25
N ASN A 10 -14.82 22.74 -13.32
CA ASN A 10 -14.13 23.22 -14.52
C ASN A 10 -15.11 23.92 -15.48
N GLN A 11 -14.60 24.52 -16.56
CA GLN A 11 -15.41 25.28 -17.52
C GLN A 11 -16.53 24.44 -18.16
N LEU A 12 -16.23 23.18 -18.52
CA LEU A 12 -17.20 22.25 -19.07
C LEU A 12 -18.33 21.96 -18.07
N PHE A 13 -17.98 21.75 -16.83
CA PHE A 13 -18.95 21.45 -15.79
C PHE A 13 -19.80 22.67 -15.45
N LYS A 14 -19.20 23.85 -15.42
CA LYS A 14 -19.90 25.12 -15.28
C LYS A 14 -20.97 25.29 -16.36
N ALA A 15 -20.63 25.10 -17.63
CA ALA A 15 -21.58 25.17 -18.74
C ALA A 15 -22.71 24.12 -18.64
N LYS A 16 -22.44 22.94 -18.08
CA LYS A 16 -23.48 21.93 -17.79
C LYS A 16 -24.42 22.38 -16.68
N LEU A 17 -23.89 22.98 -15.60
CA LEU A 17 -24.68 23.45 -14.47
C LEU A 17 -25.62 24.59 -14.85
N GLU A 18 -25.25 25.46 -15.78
CA GLU A 18 -26.09 26.56 -16.29
C GLU A 18 -27.35 26.07 -16.99
N LYS A 19 -27.37 24.84 -17.52
CA LYS A 19 -28.54 24.24 -18.17
C LYS A 19 -29.60 23.71 -17.16
N TYR A 20 -29.29 23.63 -15.90
CA TYR A 20 -30.25 23.16 -14.90
C TYR A 20 -31.27 24.23 -14.52
N ASN A 21 -32.54 23.87 -14.56
CA ASN A 21 -33.61 24.76 -14.10
C ASN A 21 -33.54 24.88 -12.56
N ARG A 22 -33.12 26.04 -12.06
CA ARG A 22 -32.94 26.32 -10.64
C ARG A 22 -34.24 26.33 -9.82
N LYS A 23 -35.41 26.34 -10.47
CA LYS A 23 -36.70 26.16 -9.77
C LYS A 23 -36.94 24.70 -9.40
N ILE A 24 -36.28 23.76 -10.11
CA ILE A 24 -36.43 22.30 -9.92
C ILE A 24 -35.22 21.73 -9.19
N TYR A 25 -34.02 22.26 -9.46
CA TYR A 25 -32.76 21.72 -8.95
C TYR A 25 -32.07 22.71 -8.03
N HIS A 26 -31.72 22.26 -6.82
CA HIS A 26 -30.79 22.99 -5.97
C HIS A 26 -29.35 22.65 -6.41
N ILE A 27 -28.51 23.66 -6.58
CA ILE A 27 -27.09 23.51 -6.90
C ILE A 27 -26.29 24.02 -5.71
N GLY A 28 -25.77 23.08 -4.91
CA GLY A 28 -24.90 23.38 -3.78
C GLY A 28 -23.46 23.59 -4.28
N MET A 29 -22.83 24.67 -3.85
CA MET A 29 -21.42 24.99 -4.09
C MET A 29 -20.82 25.56 -2.82
N LYS A 30 -19.53 25.29 -2.60
CA LYS A 30 -18.75 25.95 -1.56
C LYS A 30 -17.43 26.44 -2.13
N GLU A 31 -16.85 27.46 -1.52
CA GLU A 31 -15.50 27.91 -1.83
C GLU A 31 -14.49 26.87 -1.33
N ILE A 32 -13.38 26.72 -2.06
CA ILE A 32 -12.31 25.80 -1.68
C ILE A 32 -11.47 26.48 -0.60
N GLY A 33 -11.43 25.89 0.60
CA GLY A 33 -10.53 26.32 1.66
C GLY A 33 -9.08 26.05 1.31
N ARG A 34 -8.15 26.76 1.98
CA ARG A 34 -6.70 26.64 1.74
C ARG A 34 -6.21 25.20 1.88
N ASP A 35 -6.64 24.50 2.92
CA ASP A 35 -6.21 23.13 3.21
C ASP A 35 -6.80 22.13 2.21
N GLU A 36 -8.02 22.39 1.74
CA GLU A 36 -8.69 21.57 0.73
C GLU A 36 -8.12 21.78 -0.69
N ALA A 37 -7.58 22.99 -0.97
CA ALA A 37 -7.06 23.34 -2.30
C ALA A 37 -5.97 22.36 -2.75
N ILE A 38 -5.06 22.00 -1.85
CA ILE A 38 -3.97 21.04 -2.15
C ILE A 38 -4.57 19.72 -2.62
N GLN A 39 -5.53 19.16 -1.88
CA GLN A 39 -6.13 17.88 -2.17
C GLN A 39 -6.91 17.88 -3.50
N TYR A 40 -7.83 18.83 -3.67
CA TYR A 40 -8.71 18.85 -4.86
C TYR A 40 -7.95 19.21 -6.12
N LEU A 41 -7.06 20.21 -6.08
CA LEU A 41 -6.32 20.66 -7.27
C LEU A 41 -5.26 19.66 -7.69
N SER A 42 -4.51 19.07 -6.75
CA SER A 42 -3.52 18.03 -7.06
C SER A 42 -4.19 16.80 -7.68
N ARG A 43 -5.32 16.36 -7.10
CA ARG A 43 -6.07 15.22 -7.64
C ARG A 43 -6.63 15.48 -9.04
N TYR A 44 -7.11 16.70 -9.26
CA TYR A 44 -7.61 17.11 -10.58
C TYR A 44 -6.48 17.13 -11.63
N LEU A 45 -5.33 17.72 -11.30
CA LEU A 45 -4.15 17.73 -12.16
C LEU A 45 -3.61 16.32 -12.41
N TYR A 46 -3.52 15.49 -11.37
CA TYR A 46 -3.11 14.10 -11.52
C TYR A 46 -3.97 13.34 -12.52
N ALA A 47 -5.30 13.47 -12.45
CA ALA A 47 -6.21 12.81 -13.38
C ALA A 47 -6.02 13.28 -14.83
N LEU A 48 -5.76 14.57 -15.04
CA LEU A 48 -5.47 15.12 -16.38
C LEU A 48 -4.14 14.60 -16.92
N ILE A 49 -3.08 14.64 -16.11
CA ILE A 49 -1.75 14.15 -16.48
C ILE A 49 -1.82 12.65 -16.81
N GLN A 50 -2.47 11.85 -15.95
CA GLN A 50 -2.64 10.42 -16.19
C GLN A 50 -3.35 10.15 -17.52
N SER A 51 -4.47 10.81 -17.79
CA SER A 51 -5.19 10.66 -19.05
C SER A 51 -4.33 11.04 -20.25
N THR A 52 -3.52 12.12 -20.14
CA THR A 52 -2.62 12.54 -21.21
C THR A 52 -1.52 11.51 -21.46
N ILE A 53 -0.93 10.98 -20.40
CA ILE A 53 0.12 9.93 -20.49
C ILE A 53 -0.48 8.65 -21.10
N ASP A 54 -1.70 8.25 -20.71
CA ASP A 54 -2.38 7.08 -21.27
C ASP A 54 -2.59 7.25 -22.80
N ASP A 55 -3.04 8.42 -23.24
CA ASP A 55 -3.24 8.73 -24.67
C ASP A 55 -1.92 8.77 -25.45
N VAL A 56 -0.86 9.35 -24.88
CA VAL A 56 0.47 9.45 -25.50
C VAL A 56 1.14 8.07 -25.57
N ALA A 57 1.00 7.25 -24.53
CA ALA A 57 1.59 5.91 -24.47
C ALA A 57 1.09 4.97 -25.56
N GLN A 58 -0.13 5.20 -26.11
CA GLN A 58 -0.70 4.42 -27.20
C GLN A 58 -0.08 4.76 -28.59
N GLN A 59 0.71 5.83 -28.68
CA GLN A 59 1.32 6.27 -29.93
C GLN A 59 2.64 5.52 -30.23
N GLU A 60 3.11 5.63 -31.46
CA GLU A 60 4.45 5.19 -31.83
C GLU A 60 5.51 5.93 -31.00
N ASN A 61 6.49 5.22 -30.46
CA ASN A 61 7.46 5.71 -29.48
C ASN A 61 6.79 6.35 -28.26
N GLY A 62 5.68 5.72 -27.79
CA GLY A 62 4.85 6.28 -26.72
C GLY A 62 5.60 6.47 -25.41
N VAL A 63 6.51 5.56 -25.03
CA VAL A 63 7.27 5.65 -23.76
C VAL A 63 8.21 6.86 -23.80
N GLU A 64 8.98 7.04 -24.88
CA GLU A 64 9.90 8.17 -25.07
C GLU A 64 9.14 9.50 -25.04
N LYS A 65 7.99 9.56 -25.71
CA LYS A 65 7.12 10.75 -25.70
C LYS A 65 6.54 11.03 -24.30
N CYS A 66 6.19 9.99 -23.53
CA CYS A 66 5.74 10.15 -22.15
C CYS A 66 6.86 10.71 -21.27
N ILE A 67 8.09 10.22 -21.41
CA ILE A 67 9.25 10.75 -20.68
C ILE A 67 9.52 12.20 -21.05
N GLN A 68 9.51 12.52 -22.35
CA GLN A 68 9.68 13.90 -22.82
C GLN A 68 8.59 14.83 -22.24
N PHE A 69 7.32 14.44 -22.35
CA PHE A 69 6.21 15.18 -21.77
C PHE A 69 6.38 15.39 -20.26
N THR A 70 6.78 14.35 -19.52
CA THR A 70 7.02 14.43 -18.07
C THR A 70 8.13 15.43 -17.77
N ASN A 71 9.26 15.36 -18.50
CA ASN A 71 10.37 16.28 -18.34
C ASN A 71 10.01 17.73 -18.70
N ASP A 72 9.19 17.94 -19.72
CA ASP A 72 8.70 19.28 -20.07
C ASP A 72 7.81 19.86 -18.98
N VAL A 73 6.95 19.05 -18.34
CA VAL A 73 6.13 19.48 -17.20
C VAL A 73 7.03 19.84 -16.00
N ILE A 74 8.04 19.02 -15.68
CA ILE A 74 8.98 19.28 -14.58
C ILE A 74 9.72 20.60 -14.80
N LYS A 75 10.24 20.84 -16.01
CA LYS A 75 10.92 22.11 -16.38
C LYS A 75 10.01 23.32 -16.24
N GLU A 76 8.81 23.24 -16.80
CA GLU A 76 7.83 24.34 -16.72
C GLU A 76 7.49 24.69 -15.26
N LEU A 77 7.31 23.68 -14.40
CA LEU A 77 7.09 23.89 -12.96
C LEU A 77 8.33 24.48 -12.28
N GLY A 78 9.51 23.93 -12.56
CA GLY A 78 10.78 24.38 -12.00
C GLY A 78 11.07 25.84 -12.28
N GLU A 79 10.99 26.23 -13.55
CA GLU A 79 11.24 27.60 -14.02
C GLU A 79 10.18 28.57 -13.49
N LYS A 80 8.90 28.24 -13.60
CA LYS A 80 7.79 29.11 -13.23
C LYS A 80 7.71 29.40 -11.74
N PHE A 81 8.04 28.41 -10.89
CA PHE A 81 7.97 28.53 -9.44
C PHE A 81 9.34 28.63 -8.77
N ALA A 82 10.41 28.78 -9.56
CA ALA A 82 11.80 28.88 -9.07
C ALA A 82 12.15 27.76 -8.07
N ILE A 83 11.80 26.50 -8.44
CA ILE A 83 12.13 25.33 -7.64
C ILE A 83 13.63 25.06 -7.78
N GLU A 84 14.35 25.04 -6.64
CA GLU A 84 15.79 24.76 -6.66
C GLU A 84 16.07 23.32 -7.07
N ASN A 85 17.06 23.11 -7.93
CA ASN A 85 17.56 21.80 -8.39
C ASN A 85 16.48 20.90 -9.05
N TYR A 86 15.48 21.49 -9.72
CA TYR A 86 14.44 20.70 -10.41
C TYR A 86 15.01 19.78 -11.52
N GLU A 87 16.24 20.07 -11.98
CA GLU A 87 16.96 19.24 -12.95
C GLU A 87 17.26 17.84 -12.41
N ASP A 88 17.39 17.69 -11.08
CA ASP A 88 17.62 16.41 -10.42
C ASP A 88 16.37 15.51 -10.47
N ASP A 89 15.18 16.08 -10.67
CA ASP A 89 13.91 15.36 -10.78
C ASP A 89 13.61 14.90 -12.23
N LEU A 90 14.43 15.29 -13.22
CA LEU A 90 14.22 14.88 -14.60
C LEU A 90 14.36 13.36 -14.77
N VAL A 91 13.42 12.76 -15.48
CA VAL A 91 13.44 11.33 -15.79
C VAL A 91 14.57 11.03 -16.76
N ASP A 92 15.39 10.04 -16.44
CA ASP A 92 16.49 9.58 -17.27
C ASP A 92 16.00 8.92 -18.55
N ALA A 93 16.72 9.14 -19.64
CA ALA A 93 16.37 8.65 -20.96
C ALA A 93 16.56 7.13 -21.14
N SER A 94 17.06 6.40 -20.14
CA SER A 94 17.29 4.95 -20.21
C SER A 94 16.02 4.11 -20.28
N ASN A 95 14.84 4.70 -20.11
CA ASN A 95 13.54 4.02 -20.05
C ASN A 95 13.50 2.89 -19.01
N SER A 96 14.25 3.03 -17.91
CA SER A 96 14.46 1.98 -16.92
C SER A 96 13.77 2.29 -15.60
N ILE A 97 13.28 1.25 -14.94
CA ILE A 97 12.75 1.30 -13.57
C ILE A 97 13.72 0.58 -12.65
N LEU A 98 14.18 1.24 -11.60
CA LEU A 98 14.95 0.59 -10.54
C LEU A 98 14.05 -0.38 -9.78
N THR A 99 14.37 -1.68 -9.83
CA THR A 99 13.58 -2.73 -9.19
C THR A 99 14.20 -3.27 -7.90
N SER A 100 15.51 -3.20 -7.76
CA SER A 100 16.21 -3.69 -6.56
C SER A 100 17.64 -3.14 -6.47
N VAL A 101 18.08 -2.95 -5.22
CA VAL A 101 19.49 -2.76 -4.85
C VAL A 101 19.82 -3.79 -3.79
N ILE A 102 20.68 -4.75 -4.08
CA ILE A 102 21.00 -5.87 -3.18
C ILE A 102 22.47 -5.82 -2.78
N ASP A 103 22.73 -5.81 -1.48
CA ASP A 103 24.08 -5.97 -0.94
C ASP A 103 24.55 -7.44 -1.11
N LYS A 104 25.38 -7.66 -2.11
CA LYS A 104 25.89 -9.00 -2.43
C LYS A 104 26.76 -9.59 -1.31
N THR A 105 27.31 -8.77 -0.42
CA THR A 105 28.16 -9.25 0.69
C THR A 105 27.33 -9.89 1.81
N LYS A 106 26.04 -9.58 1.85
CA LYS A 106 25.06 -10.13 2.82
C LYS A 106 24.15 -11.19 2.21
N CYS A 107 24.36 -11.53 0.95
CA CYS A 107 23.50 -12.45 0.20
C CYS A 107 24.26 -13.78 -0.05
N ASP A 108 23.94 -14.79 0.76
CA ASP A 108 24.53 -16.14 0.65
C ASP A 108 23.91 -16.99 -0.49
N TYR A 109 23.08 -16.40 -1.35
CA TYR A 109 22.43 -17.12 -2.43
C TYR A 109 23.32 -17.19 -3.67
N PRO A 110 23.60 -18.40 -4.18
CA PRO A 110 24.45 -18.59 -5.37
C PRO A 110 23.83 -17.99 -6.65
N ASP A 111 22.50 -17.85 -6.69
CA ASP A 111 21.74 -17.30 -7.82
C ASP A 111 20.96 -16.08 -7.38
N LEU A 112 21.50 -14.90 -7.65
CA LEU A 112 20.90 -13.61 -7.28
C LEU A 112 19.56 -13.39 -7.95
N GLN A 113 19.35 -13.85 -9.18
CA GLN A 113 18.08 -13.69 -9.89
C GLN A 113 16.96 -14.48 -9.20
N LYS A 114 17.23 -15.70 -8.80
CA LYS A 114 16.27 -16.51 -8.03
C LYS A 114 15.97 -15.91 -6.67
N TYR A 115 16.99 -15.35 -6.02
CA TYR A 115 16.80 -14.64 -4.76
C TYR A 115 15.86 -13.44 -4.93
N ILE A 116 16.11 -12.56 -5.92
CA ILE A 116 15.26 -11.41 -6.22
C ILE A 116 13.83 -11.86 -6.51
N GLN A 117 13.62 -12.87 -7.37
CA GLN A 117 12.29 -13.41 -7.66
C GLN A 117 11.58 -13.95 -6.41
N ARG A 118 12.33 -14.54 -5.48
CA ARG A 118 11.79 -15.09 -4.22
C ARG A 118 11.28 -13.99 -3.30
N ILE A 119 12.02 -12.89 -3.16
CA ILE A 119 11.69 -11.80 -2.23
C ILE A 119 10.74 -10.75 -2.83
N THR A 120 10.64 -10.63 -4.16
CA THR A 120 9.79 -9.63 -4.80
C THR A 120 8.33 -10.00 -4.65
N PRO A 121 7.48 -9.14 -4.03
CA PRO A 121 6.05 -9.34 -3.95
C PRO A 121 5.40 -9.61 -5.31
N LEU A 122 4.29 -10.36 -5.33
CA LEU A 122 3.58 -10.72 -6.55
C LEU A 122 2.80 -9.55 -7.12
N THR A 123 2.42 -8.61 -6.26
CA THR A 123 1.71 -7.38 -6.64
C THR A 123 2.63 -6.17 -6.48
N SER A 124 2.31 -5.09 -7.19
CA SER A 124 3.11 -3.86 -7.23
C SER A 124 3.37 -3.28 -5.82
N LEU A 125 4.55 -2.73 -5.58
CA LEU A 125 4.89 -1.97 -4.38
C LEU A 125 4.39 -0.52 -4.42
N THR A 126 3.92 -0.07 -5.58
CA THR A 126 3.47 1.32 -5.80
C THR A 126 1.97 1.43 -6.06
N LYS A 127 1.27 0.31 -6.26
CA LYS A 127 -0.16 0.29 -6.60
C LYS A 127 -0.94 -0.56 -5.63
N SER A 128 -2.01 0.01 -5.07
CA SER A 128 -2.93 -0.67 -4.19
C SER A 128 -3.77 -1.71 -4.94
N SER A 129 -4.20 -2.77 -4.26
CA SER A 129 -4.94 -3.87 -4.87
C SER A 129 -5.88 -4.55 -3.88
N LEU A 130 -6.88 -5.26 -4.39
CA LEU A 130 -7.84 -6.02 -3.60
C LEU A 130 -7.59 -7.51 -3.76
N PHE A 131 -7.45 -8.21 -2.63
CA PHE A 131 -7.39 -9.67 -2.52
C PHE A 131 -8.76 -10.17 -2.07
N THR A 132 -9.37 -11.06 -2.84
CA THR A 132 -10.75 -11.56 -2.58
C THR A 132 -10.81 -13.05 -2.25
N GLY A 133 -9.66 -13.75 -2.26
CA GLY A 133 -9.63 -15.20 -2.13
C GLY A 133 -10.23 -15.95 -3.33
N ALA A 134 -10.56 -15.28 -4.43
CA ALA A 134 -11.06 -15.91 -5.63
C ALA A 134 -10.00 -16.81 -6.28
N LYS A 135 -10.43 -17.92 -6.90
CA LYS A 135 -9.52 -18.94 -7.48
C LYS A 135 -8.49 -18.42 -8.49
N ASN A 136 -8.78 -17.31 -9.16
CA ASN A 136 -7.91 -16.69 -10.17
C ASN A 136 -7.18 -15.44 -9.66
N SER A 137 -7.26 -15.15 -8.36
CA SER A 137 -6.56 -14.04 -7.74
C SER A 137 -5.21 -14.48 -7.15
N VAL A 138 -4.32 -13.53 -6.90
CA VAL A 138 -3.09 -13.78 -6.16
C VAL A 138 -3.46 -14.31 -4.78
N ASN A 139 -2.84 -15.42 -4.39
CA ASN A 139 -3.09 -16.05 -3.10
C ASN A 139 -2.45 -15.22 -1.98
N MET A 140 -3.23 -14.91 -0.92
CA MET A 140 -2.79 -14.03 0.18
C MET A 140 -1.53 -14.54 0.86
N ILE A 141 -1.44 -15.84 1.19
CA ILE A 141 -0.25 -16.39 1.86
C ILE A 141 1.00 -16.31 0.98
N SER A 142 0.86 -16.51 -0.34
CA SER A 142 1.99 -16.43 -1.27
C SER A 142 2.52 -15.01 -1.36
N GLU A 143 1.65 -14.02 -1.32
CA GLU A 143 2.04 -12.62 -1.25
C GLU A 143 2.68 -12.27 0.09
N LEU A 144 2.05 -12.62 1.21
CA LEU A 144 2.59 -12.34 2.55
C LEU A 144 3.99 -12.91 2.76
N LYS A 145 4.29 -14.10 2.25
CA LYS A 145 5.63 -14.70 2.32
C LYS A 145 6.69 -13.82 1.66
N LYS A 146 6.39 -13.26 0.51
CA LYS A 146 7.29 -12.37 -0.22
C LYS A 146 7.40 -10.99 0.45
N GLU A 147 6.31 -10.49 0.99
CA GLU A 147 6.30 -9.26 1.81
C GLU A 147 7.20 -9.43 3.05
N ILE A 148 7.10 -10.55 3.78
CA ILE A 148 7.94 -10.89 4.93
C ILE A 148 9.43 -10.91 4.53
N LEU A 149 9.75 -11.57 3.41
CA LEU A 149 11.13 -11.70 2.96
C LEU A 149 11.75 -10.40 2.47
N SER A 150 10.96 -9.42 2.07
CA SER A 150 11.44 -8.13 1.54
C SER A 150 11.33 -6.96 2.53
N ALA A 151 10.68 -7.14 3.68
CA ALA A 151 10.52 -6.09 4.68
C ALA A 151 11.73 -5.97 5.62
N ASP A 152 11.90 -4.81 6.27
CA ASP A 152 12.86 -4.56 7.35
C ASP A 152 12.17 -4.53 8.71
N LYS A 153 10.90 -4.09 8.75
CA LYS A 153 10.05 -4.15 9.96
C LYS A 153 8.66 -4.64 9.59
N ILE A 154 8.09 -5.47 10.46
CA ILE A 154 6.75 -6.03 10.27
C ILE A 154 5.91 -5.76 11.50
N TYR A 155 4.70 -5.18 11.29
CA TYR A 155 3.71 -4.98 12.34
C TYR A 155 2.44 -5.75 11.95
N ILE A 156 1.94 -6.55 12.89
CA ILE A 156 0.75 -7.38 12.69
C ILE A 156 -0.25 -7.10 13.82
N VAL A 157 -1.47 -6.76 13.46
CA VAL A 157 -2.61 -6.71 14.37
C VAL A 157 -3.64 -7.71 13.89
N VAL A 158 -3.98 -8.69 14.72
CA VAL A 158 -5.00 -9.70 14.38
C VAL A 158 -5.80 -10.10 15.61
N SER A 159 -7.08 -10.42 15.40
CA SER A 159 -7.92 -10.85 16.51
C SER A 159 -7.50 -12.20 17.08
N PHE A 160 -6.99 -13.10 16.26
CA PHE A 160 -6.50 -14.38 16.73
C PHE A 160 -5.39 -14.97 15.85
N ILE A 161 -4.62 -15.87 16.46
CA ILE A 161 -3.51 -16.58 15.81
C ILE A 161 -3.69 -18.07 16.03
N ARG A 162 -3.82 -18.84 14.94
CA ARG A 162 -3.80 -20.30 14.96
C ARG A 162 -2.45 -20.84 14.50
N LEU A 163 -2.03 -21.93 15.11
CA LEU A 163 -0.75 -22.58 14.80
C LEU A 163 -0.67 -23.02 13.32
N SER A 164 -1.80 -23.47 12.77
CA SER A 164 -1.90 -23.86 11.36
C SER A 164 -1.57 -22.73 10.40
N GLY A 165 -2.10 -21.51 10.66
CA GLY A 165 -1.81 -20.32 9.85
C GLY A 165 -0.37 -19.82 10.05
N LEU A 166 0.10 -19.78 11.32
CA LEU A 166 1.46 -19.38 11.62
C LEU A 166 2.50 -20.28 10.95
N ASN A 167 2.32 -21.59 11.00
CA ASN A 167 3.26 -22.55 10.40
C ASN A 167 3.45 -22.34 8.90
N MET A 168 2.48 -21.75 8.20
CA MET A 168 2.59 -21.48 6.77
C MET A 168 3.61 -20.39 6.44
N MET A 169 3.83 -19.42 7.33
CA MET A 169 4.76 -18.29 7.16
C MET A 169 5.95 -18.34 8.12
N LEU A 170 6.01 -19.35 8.99
CA LEU A 170 7.04 -19.44 10.02
C LEU A 170 8.47 -19.53 9.45
N PRO A 171 8.75 -20.27 8.36
CA PRO A 171 10.08 -20.28 7.75
C PRO A 171 10.53 -18.90 7.29
N GLU A 172 9.65 -18.14 6.64
CA GLU A 172 9.93 -16.79 6.17
C GLU A 172 10.11 -15.81 7.35
N LEU A 173 9.34 -15.94 8.41
CA LEU A 173 9.52 -15.15 9.64
C LEU A 173 10.84 -15.46 10.34
N GLN A 174 11.26 -16.74 10.39
CA GLN A 174 12.56 -17.13 10.93
C GLN A 174 13.72 -16.51 10.13
N GLU A 175 13.66 -16.56 8.81
CA GLU A 175 14.65 -15.92 7.94
C GLU A 175 14.66 -14.40 8.11
N PHE A 176 13.48 -13.78 8.19
CA PHE A 176 13.31 -12.35 8.42
C PHE A 176 13.99 -11.88 9.71
N VAL A 177 13.74 -12.54 10.84
CA VAL A 177 14.36 -12.14 12.11
C VAL A 177 15.85 -12.51 12.18
N ALA A 178 16.27 -13.59 11.50
CA ALA A 178 17.68 -13.99 11.43
C ALA A 178 18.57 -12.96 10.74
N ARG A 179 18.01 -12.20 9.77
CA ARG A 179 18.71 -11.09 9.12
C ARG A 179 18.55 -9.74 9.84
N GLY A 180 17.99 -9.74 11.07
CA GLY A 180 17.85 -8.55 11.91
C GLY A 180 16.50 -7.83 11.79
N GLY A 181 15.54 -8.40 11.08
CA GLY A 181 14.19 -7.84 10.95
C GLY A 181 13.46 -7.75 12.29
N CYS A 182 12.69 -6.67 12.50
CA CYS A 182 11.92 -6.42 13.73
C CYS A 182 10.44 -6.78 13.50
N LEU A 183 9.93 -7.72 14.32
CA LEU A 183 8.53 -8.17 14.29
C LEU A 183 7.78 -7.67 15.52
N ARG A 184 6.65 -6.97 15.30
CA ARG A 184 5.73 -6.58 16.37
C ARG A 184 4.34 -7.16 16.09
N VAL A 185 3.76 -7.82 17.07
CA VAL A 185 2.47 -8.50 16.94
C VAL A 185 1.54 -8.08 18.06
N ILE A 186 0.33 -7.67 17.70
CA ILE A 186 -0.76 -7.40 18.65
C ILE A 186 -1.89 -8.39 18.36
N THR A 187 -2.36 -9.08 19.39
CA THR A 187 -3.48 -10.01 19.31
C THR A 187 -4.33 -9.97 20.58
N THR A 188 -5.40 -10.75 20.65
CA THR A 188 -6.29 -10.79 21.82
C THR A 188 -6.65 -12.22 22.20
N THR A 189 -7.03 -12.41 23.46
CA THR A 189 -7.67 -13.62 23.96
C THR A 189 -9.18 -13.65 23.74
N TYR A 190 -9.75 -12.57 23.18
CA TYR A 190 -11.18 -12.49 22.83
C TYR A 190 -11.58 -13.70 21.97
N MET A 191 -12.72 -14.30 22.26
CA MET A 191 -13.25 -15.53 21.67
C MET A 191 -12.44 -16.81 21.97
N GLN A 192 -11.35 -16.76 22.73
CA GLN A 192 -10.51 -17.91 23.10
C GLN A 192 -9.99 -18.73 21.90
N ILE A 193 -9.78 -18.07 20.75
CA ILE A 193 -9.34 -18.71 19.49
C ILE A 193 -7.82 -18.67 19.32
N THR A 194 -7.14 -17.68 19.93
CA THR A 194 -5.68 -17.58 19.88
C THR A 194 -5.04 -18.78 20.58
N GLU A 195 -4.24 -19.54 19.84
CA GLU A 195 -3.60 -20.74 20.37
C GLU A 195 -2.29 -20.40 21.09
N TYR A 196 -2.15 -20.83 22.34
CA TYR A 196 -0.95 -20.64 23.15
C TYR A 196 0.33 -21.07 22.41
N LYS A 197 0.31 -22.27 21.77
CA LYS A 197 1.47 -22.79 21.01
C LYS A 197 1.89 -21.88 19.86
N ALA A 198 0.97 -21.15 19.27
CA ALA A 198 1.29 -20.19 18.21
C ALA A 198 2.01 -18.96 18.77
N VAL A 199 1.48 -18.41 19.87
CA VAL A 199 2.10 -17.28 20.57
C VAL A 199 3.49 -17.68 21.11
N GLU A 200 3.61 -18.86 21.71
CA GLU A 200 4.89 -19.39 22.20
C GLU A 200 5.94 -19.52 21.09
N LYS A 201 5.54 -20.00 19.90
CA LYS A 201 6.48 -20.06 18.76
C LYS A 201 6.93 -18.68 18.30
N LEU A 202 6.01 -17.72 18.22
CA LEU A 202 6.34 -16.33 17.85
C LEU A 202 7.27 -15.69 18.89
N SER A 203 7.02 -15.88 20.19
CA SER A 203 7.83 -15.30 21.27
C SER A 203 9.28 -15.82 21.31
N LYS A 204 9.54 -16.97 20.69
CA LYS A 204 10.89 -17.55 20.57
C LYS A 204 11.68 -16.99 19.37
N LEU A 205 11.04 -16.21 18.49
CA LEU A 205 11.74 -15.55 17.39
C LEU A 205 12.54 -14.36 17.92
N ALA A 206 13.77 -14.19 17.42
CA ALA A 206 14.59 -13.04 17.76
C ALA A 206 13.90 -11.73 17.30
N HIS A 207 14.22 -10.62 17.96
CA HIS A 207 13.68 -9.28 17.58
C HIS A 207 12.16 -9.21 17.47
N THR A 208 11.44 -10.03 18.27
CA THR A 208 9.97 -10.14 18.22
C THR A 208 9.36 -9.62 19.52
N GLU A 209 8.44 -8.67 19.38
CA GLU A 209 7.60 -8.17 20.47
C GLU A 209 6.16 -8.62 20.24
N ILE A 210 5.50 -9.16 21.29
CA ILE A 210 4.11 -9.58 21.24
C ILE A 210 3.35 -8.90 22.37
N LYS A 211 2.27 -8.19 22.01
CA LYS A 211 1.31 -7.67 22.99
C LYS A 211 -0.02 -8.42 22.86
N ILE A 212 -0.60 -8.81 24.00
CA ILE A 212 -1.85 -9.55 24.06
C ILE A 212 -2.86 -8.74 24.87
N SER A 213 -3.95 -8.35 24.23
CA SER A 213 -5.09 -7.75 24.93
C SER A 213 -5.91 -8.83 25.62
N TYR A 214 -6.07 -8.70 26.93
CA TYR A 214 -6.93 -9.55 27.78
C TYR A 214 -8.30 -8.92 28.08
N HIS A 215 -8.54 -7.69 27.61
CA HIS A 215 -9.80 -6.99 27.80
C HIS A 215 -10.84 -7.50 26.79
N SER A 216 -11.66 -8.48 27.23
CA SER A 216 -12.68 -9.09 26.37
C SER A 216 -14.01 -8.32 26.36
N ASP A 217 -14.26 -7.47 27.37
CA ASP A 217 -15.60 -6.94 27.66
C ASP A 217 -15.79 -5.47 27.23
N LEU A 218 -14.73 -4.67 27.20
CA LEU A 218 -14.80 -3.23 26.89
C LEU A 218 -14.26 -2.93 25.49
N ASP A 219 -13.08 -3.39 25.15
CA ASP A 219 -12.40 -3.11 23.88
C ASP A 219 -12.12 -4.40 23.10
N ARG A 220 -13.04 -4.75 22.20
CA ARG A 220 -12.91 -5.95 21.38
C ARG A 220 -11.98 -5.69 20.20
N LEU A 221 -10.71 -6.07 20.33
CA LEU A 221 -9.77 -6.01 19.22
C LEU A 221 -10.25 -6.95 18.10
N HIS A 222 -10.79 -6.39 17.02
CA HIS A 222 -11.24 -7.13 15.85
C HIS A 222 -10.54 -6.69 14.55
N ALA A 223 -9.50 -5.87 14.66
CA ALA A 223 -8.67 -5.45 13.53
C ALA A 223 -7.86 -6.61 12.95
N LYS A 224 -7.62 -6.60 11.65
CA LYS A 224 -6.67 -7.46 10.95
C LYS A 224 -5.90 -6.58 9.98
N ALA A 225 -4.64 -6.35 10.35
CA ALA A 225 -3.72 -5.56 9.55
C ALA A 225 -2.32 -6.20 9.59
N TYR A 226 -1.68 -6.22 8.43
CA TYR A 226 -0.29 -6.65 8.23
C TYR A 226 0.45 -5.51 7.58
N VAL A 227 1.46 -4.96 8.24
CA VAL A 227 2.21 -3.79 7.77
C VAL A 227 3.66 -4.19 7.54
N PHE A 228 4.16 -3.92 6.35
CA PHE A 228 5.52 -4.24 5.91
C PHE A 228 6.25 -2.95 5.60
N MET A 229 7.26 -2.63 6.38
CA MET A 229 8.07 -1.43 6.20
C MET A 229 9.43 -1.80 5.64
N ARG A 230 9.91 -0.99 4.70
CA ARG A 230 11.19 -1.14 4.00
C ARG A 230 12.00 0.14 4.14
N ASP A 231 13.29 0.03 4.35
CA ASP A 231 14.18 1.20 4.41
C ASP A 231 14.24 1.93 3.06
N SER A 232 13.87 1.26 1.97
CA SER A 232 13.70 1.87 0.64
C SER A 232 12.47 2.79 0.52
N GLY A 233 11.57 2.82 1.51
CA GLY A 233 10.36 3.66 1.51
C GLY A 233 9.14 3.06 0.79
N PHE A 234 9.27 1.88 0.15
CA PHE A 234 8.16 1.20 -0.51
C PHE A 234 7.36 0.34 0.49
N HIS A 235 6.71 1.02 1.44
CA HIS A 235 5.92 0.37 2.47
C HIS A 235 4.57 -0.12 1.94
N THR A 236 4.11 -1.24 2.49
CA THR A 236 2.81 -1.84 2.14
C THR A 236 2.04 -2.25 3.39
N ALA A 237 0.72 -2.19 3.33
CA ALA A 237 -0.14 -2.68 4.40
C ALA A 237 -1.33 -3.44 3.82
N TYR A 238 -1.76 -4.49 4.50
CA TYR A 238 -2.94 -5.28 4.16
C TYR A 238 -3.96 -5.12 5.27
N ILE A 239 -5.15 -4.65 4.96
CA ILE A 239 -6.23 -4.44 5.91
C ILE A 239 -7.46 -5.17 5.41
N GLY A 240 -8.06 -6.00 6.26
CA GLY A 240 -9.24 -6.74 5.85
C GLY A 240 -9.77 -7.70 6.89
N SER A 241 -10.24 -8.85 6.43
CA SER A 241 -10.89 -9.85 7.26
C SER A 241 -9.99 -11.00 7.70
N SER A 242 -8.78 -11.17 7.13
CA SER A 242 -7.91 -12.33 7.36
C SER A 242 -7.18 -12.29 8.69
N ASN A 243 -7.49 -13.24 9.58
CA ASN A 243 -6.67 -13.57 10.73
C ASN A 243 -5.54 -14.55 10.36
N ILE A 244 -4.60 -14.82 11.26
CA ILE A 244 -3.58 -15.85 11.06
C ILE A 244 -4.20 -17.23 11.30
N SER A 245 -4.82 -17.78 10.26
CA SER A 245 -5.34 -19.15 10.22
C SER A 245 -5.19 -19.73 8.82
N HIS A 246 -5.13 -21.07 8.71
CA HIS A 246 -4.99 -21.74 7.43
C HIS A 246 -6.12 -21.31 6.47
N ALA A 247 -7.36 -21.41 6.90
CA ALA A 247 -8.52 -21.08 6.07
C ALA A 247 -8.51 -19.63 5.58
N ALA A 248 -8.24 -18.66 6.47
CA ALA A 248 -8.24 -17.24 6.08
C ALA A 248 -7.11 -16.87 5.10
N LEU A 249 -5.98 -17.58 5.16
CA LEU A 249 -4.82 -17.27 4.32
C LEU A 249 -4.79 -18.05 2.98
N THR A 250 -5.62 -19.09 2.82
CA THR A 250 -5.59 -19.98 1.63
C THR A 250 -6.92 -20.07 0.88
N GLU A 251 -7.95 -20.62 1.54
CA GLU A 251 -9.20 -21.07 0.91
C GLU A 251 -10.39 -20.15 1.22
N GLY A 252 -10.25 -19.29 2.23
CA GLY A 252 -11.32 -18.39 2.65
C GLY A 252 -11.58 -17.30 1.60
N LEU A 253 -12.85 -16.99 1.38
CA LEU A 253 -13.27 -15.81 0.61
C LEU A 253 -13.09 -14.55 1.47
N GLU A 254 -11.86 -14.26 1.80
CA GLU A 254 -11.48 -13.11 2.62
C GLU A 254 -11.18 -11.89 1.74
N TRP A 255 -11.65 -10.74 2.16
CA TRP A 255 -11.36 -9.48 1.48
C TRP A 255 -10.29 -8.71 2.23
N ASN A 256 -9.17 -8.47 1.55
CA ASN A 256 -8.05 -7.69 2.08
C ASN A 256 -7.62 -6.66 1.04
N VAL A 257 -7.56 -5.40 1.45
CA VAL A 257 -7.04 -4.31 0.62
C VAL A 257 -5.56 -4.16 0.91
N LYS A 258 -4.72 -4.28 -0.12
CA LYS A 258 -3.34 -3.82 -0.08
C LYS A 258 -3.32 -2.32 -0.29
N VAL A 259 -2.74 -1.59 0.65
CA VAL A 259 -2.49 -0.15 0.60
C VAL A 259 -0.99 0.05 0.45
N THR A 260 -0.56 0.90 -0.47
CA THR A 260 0.84 1.27 -0.62
C THR A 260 1.07 2.70 -0.15
N GLN A 261 2.23 2.97 0.45
CA GLN A 261 2.61 4.32 0.85
C GLN A 261 2.72 5.25 -0.36
N MET A 262 3.18 4.74 -1.50
CA MET A 262 3.36 5.53 -2.71
C MET A 262 2.04 6.07 -3.27
N GLU A 263 0.97 5.28 -3.22
CA GLU A 263 -0.34 5.68 -3.73
C GLU A 263 -1.19 6.41 -2.68
N LEU A 264 -1.15 5.96 -1.42
CA LEU A 264 -2.00 6.44 -0.33
C LEU A 264 -1.19 6.79 0.94
N PRO A 265 -0.25 7.75 0.86
CA PRO A 265 0.68 8.05 1.96
C PRO A 265 -0.03 8.48 3.25
N HIS A 266 -1.15 9.21 3.15
CA HIS A 266 -1.92 9.66 4.30
C HIS A 266 -2.60 8.51 5.06
N ILE A 267 -3.12 7.50 4.34
CA ILE A 267 -3.70 6.30 4.96
C ILE A 267 -2.60 5.49 5.65
N PHE A 268 -1.46 5.32 4.97
CA PHE A 268 -0.33 4.60 5.54
C PHE A 268 0.20 5.25 6.83
N ALA A 269 0.31 6.58 6.86
CA ALA A 269 0.68 7.32 8.05
C ALA A 269 -0.30 7.10 9.21
N THR A 270 -1.61 7.09 8.93
CA THR A 270 -2.65 6.80 9.94
C THR A 270 -2.50 5.39 10.50
N ILE A 271 -2.31 4.38 9.63
CA ILE A 271 -2.11 2.97 10.05
C ILE A 271 -0.91 2.87 11.00
N LYS A 272 0.22 3.48 10.65
CA LYS A 272 1.44 3.45 11.45
C LYS A 272 1.23 4.09 12.81
N ASN A 273 0.64 5.29 12.85
CA ASN A 273 0.41 6.02 14.09
C ASN A 273 -0.53 5.24 15.03
N THR A 274 -1.64 4.70 14.50
CA THR A 274 -2.60 3.89 15.28
C THR A 274 -1.98 2.61 15.83
N PHE A 275 -0.98 2.04 15.14
CA PHE A 275 -0.28 0.86 15.66
C PHE A 275 0.64 1.19 16.84
N ASP A 276 1.21 2.39 16.87
CA ASP A 276 2.13 2.83 17.94
C ASP A 276 1.38 3.30 19.20
N GLU A 277 0.09 3.65 19.11
CA GLU A 277 -0.83 3.93 20.24
C GLU A 277 -1.23 2.64 20.99
#